data_d75a1cd3b8228dfda10224c7e12aca77
#
_entry.id   d75a1cd3b8228dfda10224c7e12aca77
#
_cell.length_a   1.000
_cell.length_b   1.000
_cell.length_c   1.000
_cell.angle_alpha   90.00
_cell.angle_beta   90.00
_cell.angle_gamma   90.00
#
_symmetry.space_group_name_H-M   'P 1'
#
loop_
_entity.id
_entity.type
_entity.pdbx_description
1 polymer ?
#
loop_
_entity_poly.entity_id
_entity_poly.type
_entity_poly.pdbx_seq_one_letter_code
_entity_poly.pdbx_strand_id
1 'polypeptide(L)'
;MASSREVLVAPHEVPAEPGQRQHWADNLRVLVIAVVVVFHTATAYLGGSAWYYMDRTTSKAWTTAFFPAYAISVYALGPLFLVAGWFSARSLAHKDAGAFARSRLLRLGVPLLVFVFVIDRLAAYLGDLGRNEHPTLSHYWGVPPQSGGPYEVGSLWFVAALLTFSLAYALLRRARPLPVAHRWSGPQVMAAAALLIAVTAGLMWQRWQLGDGQTFMKMQWGEWPQGAGLFALGVWAGEAGTLENLTAWGRRLGWTALTAATLWAALAVYLKMSGHLESAFHGAGWLVMLNVLLYGIISVAFTVWFTALIRARWSGSGPLRARAGRASYAAYVLHSVVLTAVMVAFASLALAPELTFLIVAIVAVPLCFLAGYATRQVPGISRIL
;
A
#
# COMPACT_ATOMS: atom_id res chain seq x y z
N MET A 1 37.44 36.28 32.69
CA MET A 1 36.79 34.94 32.73
C MET A 1 35.78 34.87 31.62
N ALA A 2 36.18 34.31 30.48
CA ALA A 2 35.31 34.13 29.31
C ALA A 2 34.84 32.68 29.30
N SER A 3 33.52 32.48 29.42
CA SER A 3 32.87 31.17 29.39
C SER A 3 32.75 30.68 27.95
N SER A 4 33.53 29.67 27.61
CA SER A 4 33.44 28.96 26.34
C SER A 4 32.11 28.14 26.31
N ARG A 5 31.13 28.56 25.51
CA ARG A 5 29.99 27.75 25.17
C ARG A 5 30.42 26.66 24.18
N GLU A 6 30.57 25.46 24.62
CA GLU A 6 30.61 24.27 23.76
C GLU A 6 29.32 24.19 22.92
N VAL A 7 29.46 24.41 21.64
CA VAL A 7 28.43 24.13 20.66
C VAL A 7 28.40 22.61 20.49
N LEU A 8 27.41 21.95 21.07
CA LEU A 8 27.10 20.55 20.83
C LEU A 8 26.74 20.40 19.33
N VAL A 9 27.74 20.06 18.54
CA VAL A 9 27.57 19.64 17.14
C VAL A 9 26.85 18.27 17.20
N ALA A 10 25.63 18.23 16.71
CA ALA A 10 24.91 16.97 16.51
C ALA A 10 25.78 16.03 15.65
N PRO A 11 25.83 14.71 15.97
CA PRO A 11 26.64 13.77 15.19
C PRO A 11 26.16 13.80 13.73
N HIS A 12 27.05 14.18 12.82
CA HIS A 12 26.87 14.01 11.39
C HIS A 12 26.72 12.51 11.15
N GLU A 13 25.50 12.06 10.84
CA GLU A 13 25.30 10.72 10.31
C GLU A 13 26.09 10.63 8.99
N VAL A 14 27.11 9.79 8.98
CA VAL A 14 27.90 9.47 7.79
C VAL A 14 26.90 8.96 6.72
N PRO A 15 26.91 9.50 5.49
CA PRO A 15 26.04 9.00 4.43
C PRO A 15 26.29 7.51 4.24
N ALA A 16 25.25 6.68 4.36
CA ALA A 16 25.35 5.24 4.23
C ALA A 16 25.99 4.88 2.87
N GLU A 17 27.03 4.06 2.89
CA GLU A 17 27.74 3.60 1.69
C GLU A 17 26.77 2.96 0.68
N PRO A 18 27.04 3.10 -0.65
CA PRO A 18 26.25 2.45 -1.69
C PRO A 18 26.29 0.93 -1.50
N GLY A 19 25.13 0.34 -1.14
CA GLY A 19 25.00 -1.10 -0.87
C GLY A 19 24.59 -1.48 0.56
N GLN A 20 24.67 -0.56 1.51
CA GLN A 20 24.27 -0.83 2.90
C GLN A 20 22.75 -1.05 2.99
N ARG A 21 22.35 -2.19 3.56
CA ARG A 21 20.95 -2.60 3.70
C ARG A 21 20.21 -1.65 4.66
N GLN A 22 19.15 -1.03 4.18
CA GLN A 22 18.34 -0.10 4.96
C GLN A 22 17.30 -0.87 5.80
N HIS A 23 17.67 -1.24 7.04
CA HIS A 23 16.82 -2.05 7.92
C HIS A 23 15.46 -1.40 8.21
N TRP A 24 15.39 -0.06 8.34
CA TRP A 24 14.14 0.64 8.53
C TRP A 24 13.14 0.43 7.37
N ALA A 25 13.64 0.35 6.14
CA ALA A 25 12.78 0.13 4.97
C ALA A 25 12.23 -1.31 4.94
N ASP A 26 13.02 -2.29 5.40
CA ASP A 26 12.55 -3.66 5.56
C ASP A 26 11.49 -3.75 6.67
N ASN A 27 11.72 -3.08 7.80
CA ASN A 27 10.77 -3.04 8.92
C ASN A 27 9.47 -2.32 8.54
N LEU A 28 9.57 -1.24 7.72
CA LEU A 28 8.41 -0.56 7.15
C LEU A 28 7.57 -1.52 6.29
N ARG A 29 8.21 -2.29 5.41
CA ARG A 29 7.50 -3.29 4.57
C ARG A 29 6.81 -4.33 5.42
N VAL A 30 7.49 -4.89 6.43
CA VAL A 30 6.90 -5.89 7.33
C VAL A 30 5.64 -5.34 8.00
N LEU A 31 5.71 -4.13 8.55
CA LEU A 31 4.56 -3.53 9.22
C LEU A 31 3.41 -3.25 8.25
N VAL A 32 3.68 -2.64 7.09
CA VAL A 32 2.63 -2.33 6.11
C VAL A 32 1.98 -3.60 5.59
N ILE A 33 2.74 -4.66 5.30
CA ILE A 33 2.17 -5.93 4.84
C ILE A 33 1.32 -6.61 5.95
N ALA A 34 1.75 -6.54 7.21
CA ALA A 34 0.92 -7.02 8.31
C ALA A 34 -0.40 -6.24 8.40
N VAL A 35 -0.35 -4.90 8.27
CA VAL A 35 -1.56 -4.05 8.21
C VAL A 35 -2.46 -4.43 7.03
N VAL A 36 -1.90 -4.72 5.85
CA VAL A 36 -2.68 -5.16 4.68
C VAL A 36 -3.41 -6.48 4.96
N VAL A 37 -2.75 -7.46 5.58
CA VAL A 37 -3.40 -8.73 5.94
C VAL A 37 -4.54 -8.50 6.94
N VAL A 38 -4.29 -7.70 7.99
CA VAL A 38 -5.33 -7.34 8.99
C VAL A 38 -6.49 -6.60 8.33
N PHE A 39 -6.20 -5.65 7.43
CA PHE A 39 -7.21 -4.91 6.69
C PHE A 39 -8.10 -5.84 5.84
N HIS A 40 -7.53 -6.75 5.07
CA HIS A 40 -8.32 -7.69 4.28
C HIS A 40 -9.08 -8.70 5.15
N THR A 41 -8.55 -9.08 6.32
CA THR A 41 -9.33 -9.83 7.31
C THR A 41 -10.53 -9.02 7.77
N ALA A 42 -10.34 -7.75 8.08
CA ALA A 42 -11.40 -6.86 8.53
C ALA A 42 -12.49 -6.66 7.46
N THR A 43 -12.12 -6.53 6.18
CA THR A 43 -13.11 -6.40 5.10
C THR A 43 -14.01 -7.63 4.96
N ALA A 44 -13.50 -8.81 5.28
CA ALA A 44 -14.26 -10.05 5.21
C ALA A 44 -15.25 -10.23 6.37
N TYR A 45 -14.89 -9.78 7.58
CA TYR A 45 -15.70 -9.99 8.79
C TYR A 45 -16.46 -8.76 9.27
N LEU A 46 -16.01 -7.55 8.93
CA LEU A 46 -16.58 -6.30 9.43
C LEU A 46 -17.31 -5.48 8.37
N GLY A 47 -17.62 -6.09 7.22
CA GLY A 47 -18.51 -5.50 6.21
C GLY A 47 -17.83 -4.38 5.38
N GLY A 48 -16.65 -4.65 4.88
CA GLY A 48 -15.95 -3.79 3.91
C GLY A 48 -16.27 -4.11 2.46
N SER A 49 -15.25 -4.15 1.61
CA SER A 49 -15.33 -4.57 0.22
C SER A 49 -15.32 -6.10 0.09
N ALA A 50 -15.68 -6.62 -1.09
CA ALA A 50 -15.70 -8.05 -1.36
C ALA A 50 -14.30 -8.69 -1.19
N TRP A 51 -14.27 -9.81 -0.51
CA TRP A 51 -13.13 -10.72 -0.40
C TRP A 51 -13.53 -12.10 -0.93
N TYR A 52 -12.58 -13.00 -1.15
CA TYR A 52 -12.84 -14.36 -1.67
C TYR A 52 -13.78 -15.18 -0.79
N TYR A 53 -13.69 -15.01 0.53
CA TYR A 53 -14.62 -15.56 1.52
C TYR A 53 -15.10 -14.43 2.43
N MET A 54 -16.39 -14.34 2.71
CA MET A 54 -17.00 -13.30 3.54
C MET A 54 -18.01 -13.90 4.50
N ASP A 55 -17.93 -13.49 5.76
CA ASP A 55 -19.00 -13.71 6.74
C ASP A 55 -20.03 -12.58 6.61
N ARG A 56 -21.28 -12.95 6.26
CA ARG A 56 -22.36 -11.99 6.00
C ARG A 56 -23.17 -11.64 7.25
N THR A 57 -22.80 -12.16 8.43
CA THR A 57 -23.56 -11.99 9.68
C THR A 57 -23.23 -10.70 10.42
N THR A 58 -22.34 -9.88 9.90
CA THR A 58 -21.86 -8.64 10.52
C THR A 58 -22.98 -7.61 10.74
N SER A 59 -23.06 -7.05 11.94
CA SER A 59 -24.04 -6.02 12.28
C SER A 59 -23.73 -4.66 11.63
N LYS A 60 -24.80 -3.88 11.33
CA LYS A 60 -24.65 -2.50 10.84
C LYS A 60 -23.86 -1.60 11.80
N ALA A 61 -24.00 -1.85 13.11
CA ALA A 61 -23.28 -1.06 14.14
C ALA A 61 -21.76 -1.26 14.00
N TRP A 62 -21.28 -2.48 13.83
CA TRP A 62 -19.86 -2.78 13.63
C TRP A 62 -19.34 -2.24 12.32
N THR A 63 -20.07 -2.39 11.22
CA THR A 63 -19.70 -1.81 9.92
C THR A 63 -19.52 -0.29 10.03
N THR A 64 -20.42 0.40 10.78
CA THR A 64 -20.32 1.83 10.98
C THR A 64 -19.12 2.19 11.88
N ALA A 65 -18.92 1.47 12.97
CA ALA A 65 -17.78 1.71 13.87
C ALA A 65 -16.43 1.45 13.22
N PHE A 66 -16.34 0.46 12.32
CA PHE A 66 -15.12 0.13 11.60
C PHE A 66 -14.84 1.07 10.42
N PHE A 67 -15.85 1.77 9.90
CA PHE A 67 -15.72 2.61 8.72
C PHE A 67 -14.56 3.64 8.76
N PRO A 68 -14.30 4.36 9.88
CA PRO A 68 -13.16 5.27 9.94
C PRO A 68 -11.80 4.58 9.78
N ALA A 69 -11.64 3.39 10.39
CA ALA A 69 -10.42 2.60 10.27
C ALA A 69 -10.22 2.09 8.84
N TYR A 70 -11.31 1.64 8.20
CA TYR A 70 -11.32 1.27 6.78
C TYR A 70 -10.89 2.45 5.91
N ALA A 71 -11.51 3.60 6.11
CA ALA A 71 -11.24 4.79 5.31
C ALA A 71 -9.80 5.32 5.46
N ILE A 72 -9.20 5.19 6.65
CA ILE A 72 -7.79 5.58 6.88
C ILE A 72 -6.82 4.55 6.28
N SER A 73 -7.21 3.28 6.16
CA SER A 73 -6.33 2.21 5.68
C SER A 73 -5.85 2.40 4.23
N VAL A 74 -6.58 3.17 3.40
CA VAL A 74 -6.17 3.51 2.03
C VAL A 74 -4.82 4.23 1.98
N TYR A 75 -4.43 4.89 3.07
CA TYR A 75 -3.14 5.59 3.17
C TYR A 75 -1.97 4.67 3.55
N ALA A 76 -2.24 3.44 3.98
CA ALA A 76 -1.22 2.53 4.52
C ALA A 76 -0.14 2.15 3.50
N LEU A 77 -0.47 2.08 2.21
CA LEU A 77 0.48 1.76 1.14
C LEU A 77 1.32 2.96 0.69
N GLY A 78 0.92 4.18 1.04
CA GLY A 78 1.62 5.42 0.67
C GLY A 78 3.12 5.40 0.97
N PRO A 79 3.56 5.02 2.20
CA PRO A 79 4.98 4.91 2.54
C PRO A 79 5.77 3.95 1.64
N LEU A 80 5.14 2.88 1.15
CA LEU A 80 5.80 1.95 0.22
C LEU A 80 6.00 2.58 -1.16
N PHE A 81 5.06 3.40 -1.66
CA PHE A 81 5.25 4.15 -2.91
C PHE A 81 6.37 5.17 -2.79
N LEU A 82 6.41 5.94 -1.69
CA LEU A 82 7.50 6.90 -1.43
C LEU A 82 8.86 6.21 -1.43
N VAL A 83 9.00 5.14 -0.65
CA VAL A 83 10.26 4.39 -0.52
C VAL A 83 10.65 3.72 -1.84
N ALA A 84 9.68 3.21 -2.59
CA ALA A 84 9.92 2.60 -3.90
C ALA A 84 10.39 3.65 -4.93
N GLY A 85 9.83 4.85 -4.93
CA GLY A 85 10.31 5.98 -5.75
C GLY A 85 11.73 6.36 -5.40
N TRP A 86 12.03 6.50 -4.12
CA TRP A 86 13.37 6.82 -3.62
C TRP A 86 14.41 5.78 -4.03
N PHE A 87 14.13 4.48 -3.87
CA PHE A 87 15.02 3.41 -4.34
C PHE A 87 15.11 3.33 -5.86
N SER A 88 14.03 3.68 -6.59
CA SER A 88 14.05 3.69 -8.06
C SER A 88 14.99 4.74 -8.60
N ALA A 89 14.98 5.95 -8.05
CA ALA A 89 15.89 7.03 -8.41
C ALA A 89 17.34 6.63 -8.17
N ARG A 90 17.64 6.12 -6.96
CA ARG A 90 18.99 5.66 -6.62
C ARG A 90 19.47 4.49 -7.49
N SER A 91 18.57 3.54 -7.81
CA SER A 91 18.91 2.40 -8.66
C SER A 91 19.22 2.85 -10.10
N LEU A 92 18.43 3.78 -10.64
CA LEU A 92 18.59 4.27 -12.01
C LEU A 92 19.81 5.21 -12.17
N ALA A 93 20.29 5.82 -11.08
CA ALA A 93 21.55 6.57 -11.08
C ALA A 93 22.78 5.69 -11.36
N HIS A 94 22.69 4.38 -11.09
CA HIS A 94 23.81 3.43 -11.23
C HIS A 94 23.57 2.34 -12.31
N LYS A 95 22.44 2.38 -13.02
CA LYS A 95 22.06 1.37 -14.04
C LYS A 95 21.51 2.07 -15.26
N ASP A 96 21.69 1.48 -16.43
CA ASP A 96 20.96 1.91 -17.62
C ASP A 96 19.45 1.60 -17.49
N ALA A 97 18.64 2.34 -18.26
CA ALA A 97 17.18 2.24 -18.19
C ALA A 97 16.65 0.84 -18.61
N GLY A 98 17.35 0.16 -19.53
CA GLY A 98 16.97 -1.18 -19.98
C GLY A 98 17.22 -2.25 -18.90
N ALA A 99 18.38 -2.23 -18.27
CA ALA A 99 18.70 -3.15 -17.16
C ALA A 99 17.78 -2.90 -15.95
N PHE A 100 17.45 -1.64 -15.66
CA PHE A 100 16.48 -1.30 -14.63
C PHE A 100 15.09 -1.86 -14.96
N ALA A 101 14.57 -1.60 -16.17
CA ALA A 101 13.26 -2.06 -16.61
C ALA A 101 13.16 -3.59 -16.57
N ARG A 102 14.17 -4.30 -17.09
CA ARG A 102 14.24 -5.77 -17.02
C ARG A 102 14.20 -6.28 -15.59
N SER A 103 14.94 -5.65 -14.68
CA SER A 103 14.93 -6.01 -13.26
C SER A 103 13.54 -5.81 -12.62
N ARG A 104 12.82 -4.74 -12.99
CA ARG A 104 11.45 -4.48 -12.51
C ARG A 104 10.45 -5.48 -13.08
N LEU A 105 10.51 -5.77 -14.39
CA LEU A 105 9.66 -6.79 -15.02
C LEU A 105 9.85 -8.17 -14.38
N LEU A 106 11.07 -8.58 -14.10
CA LEU A 106 11.33 -9.86 -13.44
C LEU A 106 10.80 -9.89 -12.00
N ARG A 107 11.03 -8.83 -11.21
CA ARG A 107 10.71 -8.83 -9.78
C ARG A 107 9.28 -8.43 -9.44
N LEU A 108 8.60 -7.70 -10.31
CA LEU A 108 7.21 -7.28 -10.10
C LEU A 108 6.28 -7.92 -11.12
N GLY A 109 6.68 -8.00 -12.41
CA GLY A 109 5.84 -8.52 -13.48
C GLY A 109 5.64 -10.04 -13.37
N VAL A 110 6.70 -10.82 -13.14
CA VAL A 110 6.56 -12.28 -13.02
C VAL A 110 5.67 -12.67 -11.83
N PRO A 111 5.87 -12.14 -10.59
CA PRO A 111 4.95 -12.41 -9.48
C PRO A 111 3.52 -11.96 -9.75
N LEU A 112 3.33 -10.83 -10.46
CA LEU A 112 2.00 -10.35 -10.82
C LEU A 112 1.30 -11.33 -11.79
N LEU A 113 1.99 -11.84 -12.80
CA LEU A 113 1.45 -12.85 -13.70
C LEU A 113 1.10 -14.16 -12.96
N VAL A 114 2.01 -14.65 -12.10
CA VAL A 114 1.72 -15.83 -11.27
C VAL A 114 0.51 -15.59 -10.37
N PHE A 115 0.38 -14.39 -9.83
CA PHE A 115 -0.78 -14.04 -9.04
C PHE A 115 -2.07 -14.11 -9.86
N VAL A 116 -2.14 -13.39 -10.97
CA VAL A 116 -3.35 -13.31 -11.81
C VAL A 116 -3.80 -14.68 -12.33
N PHE A 117 -2.85 -15.51 -12.75
CA PHE A 117 -3.18 -16.79 -13.39
C PHE A 117 -3.28 -17.97 -12.42
N VAL A 118 -2.69 -17.88 -11.22
CA VAL A 118 -2.64 -19.01 -10.29
C VAL A 118 -3.16 -18.64 -8.92
N ILE A 119 -2.57 -17.64 -8.24
CA ILE A 119 -2.83 -17.39 -6.81
C ILE A 119 -4.24 -16.83 -6.60
N ASP A 120 -4.66 -15.88 -7.42
CA ASP A 120 -6.00 -15.29 -7.39
C ASP A 120 -7.09 -16.36 -7.65
N ARG A 121 -6.86 -17.19 -8.65
CA ARG A 121 -7.77 -18.29 -8.98
C ARG A 121 -7.89 -19.33 -7.85
N LEU A 122 -6.75 -19.66 -7.23
CA LEU A 122 -6.74 -20.58 -6.08
C LEU A 122 -7.45 -19.97 -4.87
N ALA A 123 -7.27 -18.67 -4.62
CA ALA A 123 -7.99 -17.99 -3.54
C ALA A 123 -9.52 -17.98 -3.77
N ALA A 124 -9.96 -17.76 -5.03
CA ALA A 124 -11.37 -17.82 -5.39
C ALA A 124 -11.94 -19.24 -5.21
N TYR A 125 -11.23 -20.25 -5.70
CA TYR A 125 -11.62 -21.66 -5.51
C TYR A 125 -11.76 -22.03 -4.02
N LEU A 126 -10.81 -21.64 -3.18
CA LEU A 126 -10.89 -21.87 -1.73
C LEU A 126 -12.07 -21.14 -1.09
N GLY A 127 -12.38 -19.92 -1.55
CA GLY A 127 -13.52 -19.16 -1.07
C GLY A 127 -14.84 -19.86 -1.35
N ASP A 128 -15.01 -20.43 -2.55
CA ASP A 128 -16.21 -21.18 -2.94
C ASP A 128 -16.34 -22.50 -2.17
N LEU A 129 -15.23 -23.22 -1.98
CA LEU A 129 -15.22 -24.38 -1.09
C LEU A 129 -15.68 -24.03 0.34
N GLY A 130 -15.27 -22.88 0.86
CA GLY A 130 -15.70 -22.40 2.17
C GLY A 130 -17.20 -22.09 2.25
N ARG A 131 -17.85 -21.82 1.12
CA ARG A 131 -19.31 -21.64 1.00
C ARG A 131 -20.08 -22.92 0.74
N ASN A 132 -19.42 -24.09 0.82
CA ASN A 132 -19.96 -25.39 0.44
C ASN A 132 -20.40 -25.49 -1.05
N GLU A 133 -19.83 -24.63 -1.89
CA GLU A 133 -19.91 -24.78 -3.33
C GLU A 133 -18.86 -25.81 -3.78
N HIS A 134 -19.16 -26.61 -4.78
CA HIS A 134 -18.26 -27.66 -5.29
C HIS A 134 -17.89 -27.39 -6.74
N PRO A 135 -17.22 -26.28 -7.03
CA PRO A 135 -16.86 -25.95 -8.39
C PRO A 135 -15.75 -26.87 -8.90
N THR A 136 -15.76 -27.14 -10.20
CA THR A 136 -14.67 -27.86 -10.85
C THR A 136 -13.46 -26.95 -11.07
N LEU A 137 -12.24 -27.48 -11.12
CA LEU A 137 -11.05 -26.70 -11.42
C LEU A 137 -11.14 -25.97 -12.78
N SER A 138 -11.77 -26.62 -13.79
CA SER A 138 -12.01 -26.02 -15.10
C SER A 138 -12.84 -24.74 -15.05
N HIS A 139 -13.65 -24.55 -14.02
CA HIS A 139 -14.42 -23.34 -13.79
C HIS A 139 -13.53 -22.09 -13.59
N TYR A 140 -12.37 -22.26 -12.95
CA TYR A 140 -11.44 -21.15 -12.69
C TYR A 140 -10.38 -20.99 -13.77
N TRP A 141 -9.95 -22.07 -14.40
CA TRP A 141 -8.89 -22.07 -15.43
C TRP A 141 -9.40 -22.38 -16.82
N GLY A 142 -10.72 -22.53 -17.04
CA GLY A 142 -11.32 -22.63 -18.37
C GLY A 142 -11.14 -21.36 -19.19
N VAL A 143 -11.28 -21.49 -20.54
CA VAL A 143 -11.23 -20.35 -21.45
C VAL A 143 -12.56 -20.26 -22.21
N PRO A 144 -13.36 -19.20 -22.07
CA PRO A 144 -13.25 -18.12 -21.07
C PRO A 144 -13.56 -18.65 -19.66
N PRO A 145 -13.04 -18.00 -18.57
CA PRO A 145 -13.39 -18.41 -17.22
C PRO A 145 -14.90 -18.23 -17.03
N GLN A 146 -15.59 -19.32 -16.68
CA GLN A 146 -17.06 -19.36 -16.65
C GLN A 146 -17.63 -18.66 -15.42
N SER A 147 -16.83 -18.46 -14.40
CA SER A 147 -17.19 -17.65 -13.22
C SER A 147 -15.94 -17.07 -12.56
N GLY A 148 -16.17 -16.09 -11.72
CA GLY A 148 -15.09 -15.36 -11.06
C GLY A 148 -14.55 -14.19 -11.88
N GLY A 149 -15.23 -13.83 -12.97
CA GLY A 149 -14.88 -12.65 -13.77
C GLY A 149 -13.61 -12.79 -14.61
N PRO A 150 -13.18 -11.73 -15.29
CA PRO A 150 -11.93 -11.70 -16.03
C PRO A 150 -10.73 -11.89 -15.08
N TYR A 151 -9.59 -12.31 -15.62
CA TYR A 151 -8.34 -12.36 -14.86
C TYR A 151 -8.03 -11.00 -14.22
N GLU A 152 -7.87 -10.97 -12.91
CA GLU A 152 -7.81 -9.73 -12.14
C GLU A 152 -6.49 -9.61 -11.37
N VAL A 153 -6.03 -8.38 -11.20
CA VAL A 153 -4.86 -8.10 -10.34
C VAL A 153 -5.24 -8.07 -8.86
N GLY A 154 -6.53 -7.91 -8.57
CA GLY A 154 -7.10 -8.02 -7.23
C GLY A 154 -6.29 -7.31 -6.16
N SER A 155 -5.92 -8.03 -5.12
CA SER A 155 -5.14 -7.51 -4.00
C SER A 155 -3.69 -7.14 -4.36
N LEU A 156 -3.18 -7.49 -5.55
CA LEU A 156 -1.86 -7.08 -6.05
C LEU A 156 -1.88 -5.81 -6.92
N TRP A 157 -2.96 -5.03 -6.92
CA TRP A 157 -3.04 -3.77 -7.66
C TRP A 157 -1.87 -2.82 -7.35
N PHE A 158 -1.37 -2.82 -6.11
CA PHE A 158 -0.18 -2.04 -5.71
C PHE A 158 1.07 -2.43 -6.51
N VAL A 159 1.29 -3.73 -6.77
CA VAL A 159 2.44 -4.22 -7.58
C VAL A 159 2.29 -3.78 -9.03
N ALA A 160 1.07 -3.84 -9.57
CA ALA A 160 0.77 -3.38 -10.93
C ALA A 160 1.03 -1.88 -11.08
N ALA A 161 0.54 -1.06 -10.15
CA ALA A 161 0.78 0.38 -10.11
C ALA A 161 2.29 0.69 -9.97
N LEU A 162 2.98 0.00 -9.05
CA LEU A 162 4.41 0.19 -8.83
C LEU A 162 5.26 -0.20 -10.05
N LEU A 163 4.90 -1.28 -10.74
CA LEU A 163 5.53 -1.67 -12.00
C LEU A 163 5.35 -0.58 -13.05
N THR A 164 4.11 -0.11 -13.25
CA THR A 164 3.78 0.96 -14.19
C THR A 164 4.57 2.23 -13.90
N PHE A 165 4.58 2.71 -12.66
CA PHE A 165 5.31 3.94 -12.29
C PHE A 165 6.83 3.78 -12.44
N SER A 166 7.37 2.60 -12.12
CA SER A 166 8.81 2.32 -12.28
C SER A 166 9.22 2.33 -13.75
N LEU A 167 8.41 1.72 -14.65
CA LEU A 167 8.67 1.69 -16.08
C LEU A 167 8.48 3.07 -16.72
N ALA A 168 7.43 3.80 -16.32
CA ALA A 168 7.20 5.17 -16.76
C ALA A 168 8.38 6.09 -16.37
N TYR A 169 8.86 5.99 -15.13
CA TYR A 169 10.04 6.73 -14.69
C TYR A 169 11.30 6.39 -15.51
N ALA A 170 11.55 5.10 -15.77
CA ALA A 170 12.69 4.69 -16.60
C ALA A 170 12.61 5.24 -18.02
N LEU A 171 11.41 5.24 -18.61
CA LEU A 171 11.17 5.81 -19.95
C LEU A 171 11.38 7.32 -19.98
N LEU A 172 10.85 8.04 -18.99
CA LEU A 172 11.05 9.50 -18.87
C LEU A 172 12.54 9.86 -18.73
N ARG A 173 13.28 9.12 -17.92
CA ARG A 173 14.73 9.34 -17.74
C ARG A 173 15.54 9.03 -19.00
N ARG A 174 15.08 8.08 -19.83
CA ARG A 174 15.70 7.79 -21.13
C ARG A 174 15.42 8.90 -22.16
N ALA A 175 14.21 9.44 -22.14
CA ALA A 175 13.78 10.45 -23.09
C ALA A 175 14.36 11.85 -22.81
N ARG A 176 14.49 12.21 -21.53
CA ARG A 176 15.03 13.52 -21.08
C ARG A 176 15.77 13.37 -19.76
N PRO A 177 16.97 13.98 -19.63
CA PRO A 177 17.53 14.23 -18.30
C PRO A 177 16.57 15.17 -17.57
N LEU A 178 15.83 14.64 -16.57
CA LEU A 178 14.98 15.50 -15.74
C LEU A 178 15.89 16.46 -14.99
N PRO A 179 15.68 17.78 -15.07
CA PRO A 179 16.43 18.71 -14.26
C PRO A 179 16.14 18.34 -12.80
N VAL A 180 17.19 18.01 -12.05
CA VAL A 180 17.06 17.80 -10.60
C VAL A 180 16.52 19.09 -10.02
N ALA A 181 15.32 19.04 -9.47
CA ALA A 181 14.66 20.24 -8.96
C ALA A 181 15.26 20.64 -7.61
N HIS A 182 16.59 20.93 -7.59
CA HIS A 182 17.29 21.49 -6.41
C HIS A 182 16.74 22.85 -5.96
N ARG A 183 15.90 23.49 -6.80
CA ARG A 183 15.30 24.79 -6.52
C ARG A 183 14.12 24.75 -5.57
N TRP A 184 13.53 23.58 -5.33
CA TRP A 184 12.32 23.46 -4.52
C TRP A 184 12.66 22.98 -3.12
N SER A 185 12.15 23.67 -2.11
CA SER A 185 12.24 23.23 -0.72
C SER A 185 11.34 22.01 -0.47
N GLY A 186 11.66 21.22 0.56
CA GLY A 186 10.84 20.07 0.94
C GLY A 186 9.35 20.41 1.12
N PRO A 187 8.97 21.49 1.84
CA PRO A 187 7.57 21.92 1.97
C PRO A 187 6.88 22.21 0.65
N GLN A 188 7.57 22.89 -0.30
CA GLN A 188 7.01 23.22 -1.61
C GLN A 188 6.70 21.95 -2.42
N VAL A 189 7.62 20.98 -2.44
CA VAL A 189 7.41 19.72 -3.16
C VAL A 189 6.32 18.88 -2.51
N MET A 190 6.26 18.85 -1.18
CA MET A 190 5.18 18.17 -0.46
C MET A 190 3.81 18.80 -0.75
N ALA A 191 3.73 20.13 -0.75
CA ALA A 191 2.50 20.83 -1.11
C ALA A 191 2.09 20.57 -2.58
N ALA A 192 3.05 20.61 -3.50
CA ALA A 192 2.82 20.30 -4.91
C ALA A 192 2.35 18.85 -5.10
N ALA A 193 2.95 17.89 -4.40
CA ALA A 193 2.52 16.49 -4.43
C ALA A 193 1.09 16.33 -3.87
N ALA A 194 0.76 16.97 -2.75
CA ALA A 194 -0.57 16.92 -2.17
C ALA A 194 -1.64 17.52 -3.13
N LEU A 195 -1.33 18.65 -3.76
CA LEU A 195 -2.20 19.28 -4.74
C LEU A 195 -2.36 18.40 -6.00
N LEU A 196 -1.27 17.82 -6.50
CA LEU A 196 -1.31 16.91 -7.66
C LEU A 196 -2.18 15.69 -7.37
N ILE A 197 -2.03 15.08 -6.19
CA ILE A 197 -2.86 13.96 -5.75
C ILE A 197 -4.33 14.40 -5.68
N ALA A 198 -4.62 15.53 -5.06
CA ALA A 198 -5.98 16.04 -4.93
C ALA A 198 -6.64 16.27 -6.30
N VAL A 199 -5.98 17.00 -7.20
CA VAL A 199 -6.51 17.32 -8.53
C VAL A 199 -6.71 16.05 -9.36
N THR A 200 -5.72 15.16 -9.41
CA THR A 200 -5.82 13.94 -10.22
C THR A 200 -6.84 12.97 -9.65
N ALA A 201 -6.95 12.84 -8.32
CA ALA A 201 -8.01 12.05 -7.70
C ALA A 201 -9.40 12.62 -8.00
N GLY A 202 -9.58 13.92 -7.87
CA GLY A 202 -10.84 14.59 -8.19
C GLY A 202 -11.27 14.38 -9.64
N LEU A 203 -10.35 14.53 -10.58
CA LEU A 203 -10.62 14.28 -12.01
C LEU A 203 -10.99 12.81 -12.28
N MET A 204 -10.28 11.86 -11.66
CA MET A 204 -10.56 10.45 -11.83
C MET A 204 -11.90 10.04 -11.21
N TRP A 205 -12.18 10.50 -9.99
CA TRP A 205 -13.43 10.16 -9.30
C TRP A 205 -14.64 10.72 -10.04
N GLN A 206 -14.57 11.93 -10.58
CA GLN A 206 -15.66 12.51 -11.36
C GLN A 206 -15.86 11.83 -12.72
N ARG A 207 -14.77 11.60 -13.46
CA ARG A 207 -14.87 11.07 -14.80
C ARG A 207 -15.35 9.63 -14.85
N TRP A 208 -14.98 8.81 -13.86
CA TRP A 208 -15.21 7.38 -13.92
C TRP A 208 -16.26 6.87 -12.94
N GLN A 209 -16.87 7.77 -12.18
CA GLN A 209 -17.84 7.39 -11.15
C GLN A 209 -17.32 6.24 -10.29
N LEU A 210 -16.05 6.34 -9.88
CA LEU A 210 -15.30 5.27 -9.23
C LEU A 210 -15.78 4.98 -7.79
N GLY A 211 -17.10 5.07 -7.56
CA GLY A 211 -17.70 4.54 -6.33
C GLY A 211 -17.30 3.11 -6.06
N ASP A 212 -17.12 2.32 -7.11
CA ASP A 212 -16.81 0.89 -6.98
C ASP A 212 -15.34 0.54 -7.22
N GLY A 213 -14.51 1.47 -7.71
CA GLY A 213 -13.05 1.30 -7.86
C GLY A 213 -12.58 0.11 -8.74
N GLN A 214 -13.52 -0.59 -9.38
CA GLN A 214 -13.36 -2.00 -9.70
C GLN A 214 -13.46 -2.34 -11.19
N THR A 215 -13.65 -1.35 -12.05
CA THR A 215 -14.18 -1.61 -13.39
C THR A 215 -13.24 -2.32 -14.36
N PHE A 216 -11.93 -2.22 -14.20
CA PHE A 216 -11.00 -2.93 -15.09
C PHE A 216 -9.96 -3.69 -14.29
N MET A 217 -9.99 -5.01 -14.32
CA MET A 217 -9.06 -5.93 -13.67
C MET A 217 -8.90 -5.70 -12.15
N LYS A 218 -9.86 -5.10 -11.48
CA LYS A 218 -9.80 -4.68 -10.06
C LYS A 218 -8.53 -3.91 -9.70
N MET A 219 -8.13 -2.98 -10.56
CA MET A 219 -6.88 -2.22 -10.46
C MET A 219 -6.89 -1.13 -9.38
N GLN A 220 -8.00 -0.92 -8.67
CA GLN A 220 -8.16 0.14 -7.67
C GLN A 220 -7.72 1.52 -8.19
N TRP A 221 -8.21 1.90 -9.36
CA TRP A 221 -7.80 3.13 -10.06
C TRP A 221 -7.93 4.40 -9.22
N GLY A 222 -8.87 4.41 -8.27
CA GLY A 222 -9.06 5.53 -7.34
C GLY A 222 -7.83 5.83 -6.47
N GLU A 223 -6.98 4.83 -6.23
CA GLU A 223 -5.76 4.94 -5.40
C GLU A 223 -4.51 5.30 -6.22
N TRP A 224 -4.58 5.24 -7.55
CA TRP A 224 -3.43 5.53 -8.41
C TRP A 224 -2.89 6.96 -8.30
N PRO A 225 -3.74 8.02 -8.15
CA PRO A 225 -3.25 9.37 -7.90
C PRO A 225 -2.34 9.48 -6.68
N GLN A 226 -2.73 8.85 -5.57
CA GLN A 226 -1.91 8.78 -4.36
C GLN A 226 -0.58 8.07 -4.64
N GLY A 227 -0.65 6.88 -5.23
CA GLY A 227 0.54 6.09 -5.56
C GLY A 227 1.51 6.84 -6.46
N ALA A 228 1.03 7.47 -7.53
CA ALA A 228 1.83 8.22 -8.48
C ALA A 228 2.48 9.47 -7.84
N GLY A 229 1.71 10.25 -7.09
CA GLY A 229 2.20 11.44 -6.42
C GLY A 229 3.26 11.12 -5.36
N LEU A 230 3.04 10.08 -4.55
CA LEU A 230 3.99 9.66 -3.52
C LEU A 230 5.23 8.97 -4.11
N PHE A 231 5.09 8.20 -5.18
CA PHE A 231 6.22 7.66 -5.92
C PHE A 231 7.07 8.79 -6.52
N ALA A 232 6.45 9.79 -7.15
CA ALA A 232 7.16 10.96 -7.69
C ALA A 232 7.86 11.77 -6.60
N LEU A 233 7.24 11.95 -5.43
CA LEU A 233 7.88 12.57 -4.25
C LEU A 233 9.10 11.77 -3.79
N GLY A 234 9.01 10.44 -3.81
CA GLY A 234 10.12 9.55 -3.52
C GLY A 234 11.26 9.65 -4.53
N VAL A 235 10.93 9.71 -5.83
CA VAL A 235 11.90 9.93 -6.90
C VAL A 235 12.63 11.26 -6.68
N TRP A 236 11.90 12.34 -6.46
CA TRP A 236 12.50 13.64 -6.16
C TRP A 236 13.46 13.58 -4.97
N ALA A 237 13.03 12.95 -3.86
CA ALA A 237 13.87 12.79 -2.68
C ALA A 237 15.13 11.96 -2.96
N GLY A 238 15.04 10.96 -3.85
CA GLY A 238 16.17 10.12 -4.25
C GLY A 238 17.17 10.84 -5.15
N GLU A 239 16.70 11.66 -6.09
CA GLU A 239 17.53 12.46 -6.99
C GLU A 239 18.18 13.66 -6.28
N ALA A 240 17.42 14.32 -5.41
CA ALA A 240 17.91 15.47 -4.66
C ALA A 240 18.75 15.10 -3.41
N GLY A 241 18.83 13.82 -3.05
CA GLY A 241 19.52 13.37 -1.82
C GLY A 241 18.90 13.89 -0.52
N THR A 242 17.58 14.15 -0.50
CA THR A 242 16.91 14.93 0.54
C THR A 242 15.85 14.14 1.34
N LEU A 243 15.94 12.81 1.37
CA LEU A 243 14.98 12.00 2.17
C LEU A 243 15.02 12.41 3.66
N GLU A 244 16.22 12.73 4.18
CA GLU A 244 16.44 13.24 5.52
C GLU A 244 15.67 14.53 5.75
N ASN A 245 15.76 15.47 4.81
CA ASN A 245 15.06 16.76 4.87
C ASN A 245 13.54 16.60 4.83
N LEU A 246 13.01 15.65 4.04
CA LEU A 246 11.58 15.33 4.07
C LEU A 246 11.17 14.79 5.44
N THR A 247 11.92 13.82 5.97
CA THR A 247 11.58 13.18 7.25
C THR A 247 11.81 14.07 8.46
N ALA A 248 12.62 15.14 8.35
CA ALA A 248 12.75 16.16 9.38
C ALA A 248 11.42 16.88 9.70
N TRP A 249 10.49 16.94 8.74
CA TRP A 249 9.14 17.48 8.93
C TRP A 249 8.16 16.48 9.57
N GLY A 250 8.58 15.23 9.79
CA GLY A 250 7.72 14.12 10.20
C GLY A 250 6.84 14.45 11.40
N ARG A 251 7.37 15.04 12.47
CA ARG A 251 6.59 15.35 13.68
C ARG A 251 5.47 16.37 13.40
N ARG A 252 5.76 17.44 12.63
CA ARG A 252 4.76 18.47 12.28
C ARG A 252 3.70 17.86 11.39
N LEU A 253 4.09 17.10 10.39
CA LEU A 253 3.19 16.42 9.46
C LEU A 253 2.36 15.33 10.15
N GLY A 254 2.86 14.73 11.24
CA GLY A 254 2.08 13.78 12.06
C GLY A 254 0.86 14.46 12.68
N TRP A 255 1.01 15.66 13.24
CA TRP A 255 -0.13 16.43 13.74
C TRP A 255 -1.08 16.85 12.62
N THR A 256 -0.53 17.31 11.47
CA THR A 256 -1.35 17.64 10.29
C THR A 256 -2.15 16.43 9.80
N ALA A 257 -1.51 15.26 9.68
CA ALA A 257 -2.18 14.03 9.27
C ALA A 257 -3.27 13.61 10.25
N LEU A 258 -2.97 13.65 11.56
CA LEU A 258 -3.91 13.29 12.60
C LEU A 258 -5.13 14.23 12.59
N THR A 259 -4.90 15.53 12.57
CA THR A 259 -5.99 16.52 12.55
C THR A 259 -6.85 16.39 11.30
N ALA A 260 -6.23 16.32 10.12
CA ALA A 260 -6.95 16.17 8.85
C ALA A 260 -7.72 14.84 8.79
N ALA A 261 -7.13 13.72 9.23
CA ALA A 261 -7.78 12.43 9.26
C ALA A 261 -8.96 12.39 10.26
N THR A 262 -8.81 13.02 11.42
CA THR A 262 -9.90 13.12 12.42
C THR A 262 -11.07 13.94 11.89
N LEU A 263 -10.78 15.10 11.28
CA LEU A 263 -11.82 15.95 10.67
C LEU A 263 -12.52 15.22 9.53
N TRP A 264 -11.76 14.55 8.68
CA TRP A 264 -12.31 13.76 7.58
C TRP A 264 -13.16 12.59 8.10
N ALA A 265 -12.68 11.83 9.10
CA ALA A 265 -13.42 10.72 9.68
C ALA A 265 -14.74 11.19 10.32
N ALA A 266 -14.72 12.30 11.06
CA ALA A 266 -15.93 12.88 11.65
C ALA A 266 -16.94 13.31 10.57
N LEU A 267 -16.46 13.97 9.51
CA LEU A 267 -17.29 14.36 8.37
C LEU A 267 -17.85 13.12 7.65
N ALA A 268 -17.04 12.12 7.40
CA ALA A 268 -17.47 10.90 6.71
C ALA A 268 -18.52 10.11 7.50
N VAL A 269 -18.37 10.01 8.84
CA VAL A 269 -19.38 9.42 9.72
C VAL A 269 -20.67 10.21 9.65
N TYR A 270 -20.61 11.54 9.76
CA TYR A 270 -21.77 12.41 9.65
C TYR A 270 -22.50 12.24 8.31
N LEU A 271 -21.77 12.28 7.19
CA LEU A 271 -22.32 12.09 5.84
C LEU A 271 -22.92 10.70 5.64
N LYS A 272 -22.29 9.67 6.21
CA LYS A 272 -22.82 8.30 6.17
C LYS A 272 -24.14 8.17 6.94
N MET A 273 -24.19 8.76 8.14
CA MET A 273 -25.42 8.73 8.97
C MET A 273 -26.57 9.53 8.36
N SER A 274 -26.27 10.63 7.67
CA SER A 274 -27.25 11.46 6.98
C SER A 274 -27.64 10.96 5.58
N GLY A 275 -27.03 9.88 5.08
CA GLY A 275 -27.27 9.35 3.74
C GLY A 275 -26.63 10.14 2.59
N HIS A 276 -25.72 11.08 2.90
CA HIS A 276 -25.09 11.97 1.92
C HIS A 276 -23.62 11.62 1.62
N LEU A 277 -23.15 10.44 2.00
CA LEU A 277 -21.74 10.08 1.84
C LEU A 277 -21.29 10.15 0.37
N GLU A 278 -22.12 9.72 -0.57
CA GLU A 278 -21.81 9.75 -2.00
C GLU A 278 -21.60 11.17 -2.53
N SER A 279 -22.24 12.18 -1.93
CA SER A 279 -22.05 13.59 -2.29
C SER A 279 -20.61 14.10 -2.10
N ALA A 280 -19.79 13.40 -1.31
CA ALA A 280 -18.36 13.70 -1.15
C ALA A 280 -17.48 13.17 -2.29
N PHE A 281 -18.02 12.31 -3.15
CA PHE A 281 -17.28 11.68 -4.25
C PHE A 281 -17.77 12.08 -5.62
N HIS A 282 -19.02 12.58 -5.74
CA HIS A 282 -19.66 12.85 -7.02
C HIS A 282 -20.13 14.32 -7.13
N GLY A 283 -19.97 14.87 -8.34
CA GLY A 283 -20.38 16.25 -8.65
C GLY A 283 -19.28 17.29 -8.44
N ALA A 284 -19.61 18.55 -8.62
CA ALA A 284 -18.69 19.70 -8.50
C ALA A 284 -18.89 20.50 -7.19
N GLY A 285 -19.50 19.88 -6.19
CA GLY A 285 -19.80 20.54 -4.93
C GLY A 285 -18.57 20.76 -4.04
N TRP A 286 -18.72 21.68 -3.07
CA TRP A 286 -17.66 21.98 -2.09
C TRP A 286 -17.23 20.76 -1.27
N LEU A 287 -18.11 19.78 -1.03
CA LEU A 287 -17.81 18.54 -0.33
C LEU A 287 -16.79 17.69 -1.09
N VAL A 288 -16.91 17.60 -2.42
CA VAL A 288 -15.95 16.89 -3.27
C VAL A 288 -14.60 17.59 -3.21
N MET A 289 -14.59 18.93 -3.33
CA MET A 289 -13.33 19.70 -3.25
C MET A 289 -12.65 19.52 -1.89
N LEU A 290 -13.40 19.58 -0.80
CA LEU A 290 -12.87 19.33 0.53
C LEU A 290 -12.33 17.90 0.67
N ASN A 291 -13.07 16.91 0.19
CA ASN A 291 -12.66 15.51 0.25
C ASN A 291 -11.33 15.26 -0.50
N VAL A 292 -11.20 15.73 -1.74
CA VAL A 292 -9.97 15.53 -2.52
C VAL A 292 -8.78 16.31 -1.95
N LEU A 293 -9.01 17.50 -1.41
CA LEU A 293 -7.94 18.26 -0.73
C LEU A 293 -7.46 17.54 0.54
N LEU A 294 -8.37 17.09 1.38
CA LEU A 294 -8.03 16.28 2.55
C LEU A 294 -7.32 14.98 2.16
N TYR A 295 -7.78 14.30 1.12
CA TYR A 295 -7.13 13.11 0.58
C TYR A 295 -5.66 13.37 0.21
N GLY A 296 -5.39 14.45 -0.54
CA GLY A 296 -4.01 14.82 -0.90
C GLY A 296 -3.15 15.18 0.31
N ILE A 297 -3.68 15.98 1.24
CA ILE A 297 -2.97 16.40 2.46
C ILE A 297 -2.66 15.19 3.34
N ILE A 298 -3.64 14.35 3.62
CA ILE A 298 -3.45 13.15 4.46
C ILE A 298 -2.45 12.20 3.80
N SER A 299 -2.56 11.98 2.48
CA SER A 299 -1.65 11.10 1.74
C SER A 299 -0.19 11.48 1.95
N VAL A 300 0.16 12.75 1.78
CA VAL A 300 1.55 13.22 1.93
C VAL A 300 1.94 13.29 3.40
N ALA A 301 1.10 13.90 4.24
CA ALA A 301 1.43 14.13 5.65
C ALA A 301 1.60 12.81 6.42
N PHE A 302 0.67 11.86 6.25
CA PHE A 302 0.76 10.53 6.86
C PHE A 302 1.99 9.78 6.36
N THR A 303 2.22 9.76 5.05
CA THR A 303 3.33 9.02 4.43
C THR A 303 4.69 9.51 4.95
N VAL A 304 4.90 10.81 4.98
CA VAL A 304 6.18 11.39 5.45
C VAL A 304 6.33 11.19 6.95
N TRP A 305 5.29 11.44 7.74
CA TRP A 305 5.30 11.19 9.18
C TRP A 305 5.61 9.74 9.51
N PHE A 306 4.88 8.80 8.90
CA PHE A 306 5.04 7.38 9.19
C PHE A 306 6.42 6.86 8.78
N THR A 307 6.93 7.29 7.63
CA THR A 307 8.30 6.99 7.20
C THR A 307 9.33 7.54 8.18
N ALA A 308 9.17 8.79 8.64
CA ALA A 308 10.05 9.39 9.64
C ALA A 308 10.01 8.64 10.97
N LEU A 309 8.82 8.23 11.43
CA LEU A 309 8.62 7.47 12.65
C LEU A 309 9.35 6.12 12.61
N ILE A 310 9.20 5.38 11.51
CA ILE A 310 9.85 4.08 11.33
C ILE A 310 11.38 4.24 11.26
N ARG A 311 11.87 5.24 10.53
CA ARG A 311 13.32 5.54 10.48
C ARG A 311 13.88 5.85 11.86
N ALA A 312 13.17 6.64 12.65
CA ALA A 312 13.64 7.06 13.97
C ALA A 312 13.58 5.96 15.04
N ARG A 313 12.55 5.10 14.98
CA ARG A 313 12.29 4.16 16.07
C ARG A 313 12.51 2.69 15.73
N TRP A 314 12.51 2.33 14.44
CA TRP A 314 12.57 0.94 13.99
C TRP A 314 13.67 0.72 12.94
N SER A 315 14.82 1.36 13.11
CA SER A 315 16.01 1.18 12.28
C SER A 315 16.86 -0.03 12.66
N GLY A 316 16.64 -0.60 13.86
CA GLY A 316 17.40 -1.75 14.34
C GLY A 316 17.14 -3.03 13.53
N SER A 317 18.16 -3.90 13.50
CA SER A 317 18.10 -5.24 12.91
C SER A 317 18.09 -6.31 14.00
N GLY A 318 17.42 -7.43 13.72
CA GLY A 318 17.44 -8.64 14.55
C GLY A 318 17.11 -9.84 13.65
N PRO A 319 17.45 -11.06 14.06
CA PRO A 319 17.31 -12.23 13.19
C PRO A 319 15.87 -12.46 12.71
N LEU A 320 14.88 -12.25 13.59
CA LEU A 320 13.47 -12.37 13.24
C LEU A 320 13.04 -11.27 12.25
N ARG A 321 13.40 -10.00 12.54
CA ARG A 321 13.08 -8.86 11.66
C ARG A 321 13.73 -9.02 10.28
N ALA A 322 14.97 -9.48 10.25
CA ALA A 322 15.67 -9.72 8.99
C ALA A 322 15.03 -10.85 8.17
N ARG A 323 14.52 -11.92 8.82
CA ARG A 323 13.77 -13.00 8.14
C ARG A 323 12.43 -12.48 7.63
N ALA A 324 11.65 -11.78 8.47
CA ALA A 324 10.38 -11.18 8.08
C ALA A 324 10.54 -10.15 6.96
N GLY A 325 11.56 -9.28 7.02
CA GLY A 325 11.85 -8.32 5.96
C GLY A 325 12.18 -8.97 4.61
N ARG A 326 12.92 -10.09 4.61
CA ARG A 326 13.14 -10.88 3.40
C ARG A 326 11.86 -11.54 2.88
N ALA A 327 11.01 -12.03 3.77
CA ALA A 327 9.78 -12.71 3.42
C ALA A 327 8.63 -11.77 3.01
N SER A 328 8.70 -10.47 3.34
CA SER A 328 7.58 -9.54 3.26
C SER A 328 6.96 -9.44 1.87
N TYR A 329 7.76 -9.43 0.80
CA TYR A 329 7.21 -9.34 -0.56
C TYR A 329 6.51 -10.65 -0.96
N ALA A 330 7.10 -11.80 -0.67
CA ALA A 330 6.45 -13.09 -0.92
C ALA A 330 5.19 -13.26 -0.06
N ALA A 331 5.22 -12.82 1.21
CA ALA A 331 4.04 -12.78 2.07
C ALA A 331 2.91 -11.94 1.46
N TYR A 332 3.26 -10.77 0.89
CA TYR A 332 2.28 -9.94 0.19
C TYR A 332 1.71 -10.62 -1.06
N VAL A 333 2.52 -11.31 -1.85
CA VAL A 333 2.05 -12.04 -3.04
C VAL A 333 1.09 -13.18 -2.66
N LEU A 334 1.36 -13.88 -1.55
CA LEU A 334 0.62 -15.07 -1.13
C LEU A 334 -0.54 -14.79 -0.18
N HIS A 335 -0.67 -13.56 0.36
CA HIS A 335 -1.62 -13.31 1.46
C HIS A 335 -3.06 -13.63 1.10
N SER A 336 -3.48 -13.44 -0.15
CA SER A 336 -4.87 -13.73 -0.55
C SER A 336 -5.23 -15.20 -0.39
N VAL A 337 -4.38 -16.11 -0.86
CA VAL A 337 -4.64 -17.55 -0.75
C VAL A 337 -4.48 -18.04 0.69
N VAL A 338 -3.45 -17.56 1.41
CA VAL A 338 -3.21 -17.96 2.81
C VAL A 338 -4.32 -17.47 3.72
N LEU A 339 -4.71 -16.19 3.58
CA LEU A 339 -5.78 -15.61 4.37
C LEU A 339 -7.12 -16.30 4.10
N THR A 340 -7.46 -16.54 2.83
CA THR A 340 -8.70 -17.25 2.48
C THR A 340 -8.69 -18.69 3.03
N ALA A 341 -7.58 -19.41 2.95
CA ALA A 341 -7.47 -20.75 3.54
C ALA A 341 -7.67 -20.72 5.07
N VAL A 342 -7.10 -19.73 5.76
CA VAL A 342 -7.33 -19.55 7.21
C VAL A 342 -8.80 -19.24 7.50
N MET A 343 -9.41 -18.32 6.75
CA MET A 343 -10.83 -17.98 6.92
C MET A 343 -11.74 -19.21 6.74
N VAL A 344 -11.50 -20.01 5.71
CA VAL A 344 -12.26 -21.24 5.45
C VAL A 344 -12.04 -22.28 6.57
N ALA A 345 -10.82 -22.44 7.07
CA ALA A 345 -10.53 -23.34 8.18
C ALA A 345 -11.27 -22.96 9.47
N PHE A 346 -11.54 -21.66 9.66
CA PHE A 346 -12.27 -21.15 10.83
C PHE A 346 -13.76 -20.91 10.55
N ALA A 347 -14.26 -21.18 9.35
CA ALA A 347 -15.66 -20.94 8.94
C ALA A 347 -16.70 -21.71 9.78
N SER A 348 -16.33 -22.89 10.29
CA SER A 348 -17.21 -23.72 11.12
C SER A 348 -17.31 -23.25 12.58
N LEU A 349 -16.50 -22.28 13.02
CA LEU A 349 -16.58 -21.77 14.37
C LEU A 349 -17.81 -20.86 14.51
N ALA A 350 -18.77 -21.28 15.34
CA ALA A 350 -19.97 -20.51 15.65
C ALA A 350 -19.64 -19.35 16.64
N LEU A 351 -18.72 -18.46 16.26
CA LEU A 351 -18.31 -17.30 17.05
C LEU A 351 -18.87 -16.02 16.45
N ALA A 352 -18.90 -14.95 17.29
CA ALA A 352 -19.23 -13.63 16.77
C ALA A 352 -18.18 -13.18 15.71
N PRO A 353 -18.60 -12.53 14.62
CA PRO A 353 -17.71 -12.12 13.52
C PRO A 353 -16.49 -11.31 14.00
N GLU A 354 -16.66 -10.48 15.02
CA GLU A 354 -15.63 -9.66 15.63
C GLU A 354 -14.53 -10.51 16.30
N LEU A 355 -14.93 -11.57 16.98
CA LEU A 355 -14.00 -12.51 17.63
C LEU A 355 -13.30 -13.36 16.58
N THR A 356 -14.04 -13.84 15.56
CA THR A 356 -13.48 -14.59 14.43
C THR A 356 -12.45 -13.72 13.68
N PHE A 357 -12.77 -12.45 13.44
CA PHE A 357 -11.80 -11.49 12.87
C PHE A 357 -10.49 -11.43 13.66
N LEU A 358 -10.55 -11.29 14.98
CA LEU A 358 -9.36 -11.21 15.81
C LEU A 358 -8.52 -12.50 15.74
N ILE A 359 -9.16 -13.66 15.86
CA ILE A 359 -8.50 -14.96 15.77
C ILE A 359 -7.84 -15.15 14.42
N VAL A 360 -8.59 -14.92 13.33
CA VAL A 360 -8.08 -15.06 11.96
C VAL A 360 -6.92 -14.09 11.71
N ALA A 361 -7.02 -12.83 12.14
CA ALA A 361 -5.93 -11.86 11.96
C ALA A 361 -4.65 -12.30 12.70
N ILE A 362 -4.77 -12.76 13.96
CA ILE A 362 -3.64 -13.23 14.77
C ILE A 362 -2.96 -14.45 14.12
N VAL A 363 -3.73 -15.34 13.50
CA VAL A 363 -3.21 -16.55 12.85
C VAL A 363 -2.70 -16.26 11.44
N ALA A 364 -3.43 -15.50 10.64
CA ALA A 364 -3.11 -15.27 9.23
C ALA A 364 -1.84 -14.43 9.03
N VAL A 365 -1.62 -13.40 9.87
CA VAL A 365 -0.42 -12.55 9.73
C VAL A 365 0.87 -13.39 9.81
N PRO A 366 1.16 -14.14 10.88
CA PRO A 366 2.38 -14.96 10.93
C PRO A 366 2.40 -16.04 9.85
N LEU A 367 1.27 -16.65 9.49
CA LEU A 367 1.22 -17.67 8.45
C LEU A 367 1.57 -17.10 7.06
N CYS A 368 1.14 -15.88 6.72
CA CYS A 368 1.55 -15.22 5.48
C CYS A 368 3.07 -15.03 5.42
N PHE A 369 3.69 -14.59 6.52
CA PHE A 369 5.15 -14.42 6.58
C PHE A 369 5.89 -15.76 6.56
N LEU A 370 5.38 -16.81 7.20
CA LEU A 370 5.93 -18.16 7.16
C LEU A 370 5.84 -18.74 5.76
N ALA A 371 4.70 -18.62 5.07
CA ALA A 371 4.52 -19.04 3.69
C ALA A 371 5.49 -18.29 2.76
N GLY A 372 5.61 -16.97 2.92
CA GLY A 372 6.58 -16.16 2.17
C GLY A 372 8.02 -16.57 2.43
N TYR A 373 8.37 -16.90 3.67
CA TYR A 373 9.69 -17.38 4.01
C TYR A 373 9.96 -18.77 3.37
N ALA A 374 9.02 -19.70 3.48
CA ALA A 374 9.14 -21.05 2.91
C ALA A 374 9.26 -21.00 1.37
N THR A 375 8.45 -20.21 0.71
CA THR A 375 8.49 -20.04 -0.76
C THR A 375 9.86 -19.55 -1.23
N ARG A 376 10.52 -18.68 -0.48
CA ARG A 376 11.86 -18.20 -0.81
C ARG A 376 12.98 -19.26 -0.63
N GLN A 377 12.73 -20.37 0.07
CA GLN A 377 13.70 -21.46 0.16
C GLN A 377 13.76 -22.29 -1.15
N VAL A 378 12.75 -22.15 -2.02
CA VAL A 378 12.74 -22.85 -3.32
C VAL A 378 13.81 -22.24 -4.24
N PRO A 379 14.73 -23.05 -4.80
CA PRO A 379 15.77 -22.57 -5.70
C PRO A 379 15.20 -21.77 -6.89
N GLY A 380 15.77 -20.62 -7.19
CA GLY A 380 15.35 -19.73 -8.27
C GLY A 380 14.29 -18.71 -7.86
N ILE A 381 13.36 -19.04 -6.96
CA ILE A 381 12.30 -18.10 -6.52
C ILE A 381 12.90 -16.93 -5.72
N SER A 382 13.91 -17.15 -4.92
CA SER A 382 14.59 -16.10 -4.14
C SER A 382 15.23 -14.99 -4.99
N ARG A 383 15.41 -15.20 -6.30
CA ARG A 383 15.92 -14.18 -7.24
C ARG A 383 14.79 -13.26 -7.74
N ILE A 384 13.55 -13.72 -7.62
CA ILE A 384 12.34 -13.03 -8.12
C ILE A 384 11.60 -12.39 -6.94
N LEU A 385 11.41 -13.13 -5.84
CA LEU A 385 10.77 -12.71 -4.58
C LEU A 385 11.88 -12.37 -3.51
#